data_7bf3f8950162d4168db3fc6e2431a092
#
_entry.id   7bf3f8950162d4168db3fc6e2431a092
#
_cell.length_a   1.000
_cell.length_b   1.000
_cell.length_c   1.000
_cell.angle_alpha   90.00
_cell.angle_beta   90.00
_cell.angle_gamma   90.00
#
_symmetry.space_group_name_H-M   'P 1'
#
loop_
_entity.id
_entity.type
_entity.pdbx_description
1 polymer ?
#
loop_
_entity_poly.entity_id
_entity_poly.type
_entity_poly.pdbx_seq_one_letter_code
_entity_poly.pdbx_strand_id
1 'polypeptide(L)'
;MISWRMREARRRAATVAGLCLLLALSGCASVVRKASDGFANNLGAAVLDSEDPATVRDGLPAYLLLLDSLVAAQKPGDPTNAGLLRAAAKLNAAYAGNFTGDDRVRSQRLAGKAFRLAREATCLSDRPLCAVIDGDPDGFARVVATDTDAENMYVLASSWAGYLQANAEDWGAIADLPKVQALLERVVALDPEHDGGQAWTYLGVLNSLRPEAIGGRPEAGRQAFERAIAISGGRNLYAKTLYAEYYARLMFDQALHDRLLDEVIAADPKAPGLTLTNTLAQDRARKLLESGKDYF
;
A
#
# COMPACT_ATOMS: atom_id res chain seq x y z
N MET A 1 -36.17 -51.04 36.76
CA MET A 1 -35.36 -49.83 37.12
C MET A 1 -34.00 -49.76 36.44
N ILE A 2 -33.41 -50.82 35.95
CA ILE A 2 -32.06 -50.87 35.31
C ILE A 2 -32.05 -50.29 33.89
N SER A 3 -33.13 -50.41 33.10
CA SER A 3 -33.17 -49.97 31.69
C SER A 3 -33.21 -48.44 31.50
N TRP A 4 -33.74 -47.71 32.47
CA TRP A 4 -33.83 -46.23 32.39
C TRP A 4 -32.45 -45.56 32.63
N ARG A 5 -31.66 -46.05 33.59
CA ARG A 5 -30.31 -45.56 33.88
C ARG A 5 -29.35 -45.77 32.69
N MET A 6 -29.48 -46.87 31.95
CA MET A 6 -28.64 -47.11 30.77
C MET A 6 -28.99 -46.18 29.60
N ARG A 7 -30.24 -45.75 29.43
CA ARG A 7 -30.65 -44.81 28.39
C ARG A 7 -30.14 -43.37 28.71
N GLU A 8 -30.18 -43.00 29.98
CA GLU A 8 -29.61 -41.67 30.39
C GLU A 8 -28.08 -41.61 30.25
N ALA A 9 -27.38 -42.69 30.62
CA ALA A 9 -25.93 -42.77 30.43
C ALA A 9 -25.52 -42.68 28.94
N ARG A 10 -26.28 -43.36 28.06
CA ARG A 10 -26.06 -43.26 26.60
C ARG A 10 -26.35 -41.87 26.03
N ARG A 11 -27.40 -41.18 26.53
CA ARG A 11 -27.70 -39.80 26.11
C ARG A 11 -26.62 -38.81 26.56
N ARG A 12 -26.11 -38.94 27.81
CA ARG A 12 -25.02 -38.12 28.33
C ARG A 12 -23.73 -38.38 27.59
N ALA A 13 -23.39 -39.61 27.24
CA ALA A 13 -22.24 -39.98 26.45
C ALA A 13 -22.32 -39.41 25.01
N ALA A 14 -23.50 -39.45 24.39
CA ALA A 14 -23.71 -38.88 23.05
C ALA A 14 -23.63 -37.34 23.04
N THR A 15 -24.13 -36.67 24.07
CA THR A 15 -23.99 -35.18 24.19
C THR A 15 -22.56 -34.76 24.46
N VAL A 16 -21.82 -35.49 25.30
CA VAL A 16 -20.38 -35.22 25.54
C VAL A 16 -19.56 -35.49 24.29
N ALA A 17 -19.81 -36.58 23.57
CA ALA A 17 -19.12 -36.86 22.31
C ALA A 17 -19.42 -35.81 21.22
N GLY A 18 -20.67 -35.34 21.12
CA GLY A 18 -21.06 -34.25 20.22
C GLY A 18 -20.38 -32.93 20.57
N LEU A 19 -20.28 -32.59 21.86
CA LEU A 19 -19.62 -31.38 22.31
C LEU A 19 -18.09 -31.42 22.07
N CYS A 20 -17.47 -32.59 22.31
CA CYS A 20 -16.05 -32.80 21.98
C CYS A 20 -15.76 -32.72 20.47
N LEU A 21 -16.67 -33.21 19.63
CA LEU A 21 -16.53 -33.13 18.18
C LEU A 21 -16.67 -31.68 17.67
N LEU A 22 -17.57 -30.88 18.25
CA LEU A 22 -17.73 -29.46 17.94
C LEU A 22 -16.49 -28.61 18.38
N LEU A 23 -15.92 -28.95 19.53
CA LEU A 23 -14.68 -28.30 20.01
C LEU A 23 -13.45 -28.69 19.18
N ALA A 24 -13.38 -29.91 18.67
CA ALA A 24 -12.31 -30.34 17.78
C ALA A 24 -12.37 -29.66 16.41
N LEU A 25 -13.57 -29.43 15.86
CA LEU A 25 -13.76 -28.74 14.58
C LEU A 25 -13.42 -27.23 14.67
N SER A 26 -13.72 -26.59 15.79
CA SER A 26 -13.33 -25.17 16.01
C SER A 26 -11.83 -25.00 16.24
N GLY A 27 -11.14 -25.98 16.81
CA GLY A 27 -9.69 -25.98 17.00
C GLY A 27 -8.92 -26.06 15.68
N CYS A 28 -9.36 -26.89 14.73
CA CYS A 28 -8.71 -27.03 13.42
C CYS A 28 -8.80 -25.75 12.59
N ALA A 29 -9.93 -25.04 12.61
CA ALA A 29 -10.09 -23.80 11.86
C ALA A 29 -9.16 -22.68 12.35
N SER A 30 -8.93 -22.58 13.66
CA SER A 30 -8.01 -21.59 14.24
C SER A 30 -6.54 -21.90 13.96
N VAL A 31 -6.16 -23.19 13.96
CA VAL A 31 -4.81 -23.62 13.62
C VAL A 31 -4.50 -23.38 12.15
N VAL A 32 -5.43 -23.74 11.25
CA VAL A 32 -5.28 -23.48 9.81
C VAL A 32 -5.18 -21.99 9.52
N ARG A 33 -6.02 -21.15 10.18
CA ARG A 33 -5.95 -19.69 10.01
C ARG A 33 -4.60 -19.14 10.47
N LYS A 34 -4.11 -19.49 11.66
CA LYS A 34 -2.79 -19.07 12.16
C LYS A 34 -1.63 -19.51 11.25
N ALA A 35 -1.71 -20.72 10.69
CA ALA A 35 -0.70 -21.22 9.76
C ALA A 35 -0.74 -20.44 8.43
N SER A 36 -1.93 -20.11 7.94
CA SER A 36 -2.10 -19.31 6.71
C SER A 36 -1.64 -17.86 6.90
N ASP A 37 -1.97 -17.25 8.05
CA ASP A 37 -1.53 -15.89 8.38
C ASP A 37 0.00 -15.84 8.54
N GLY A 38 0.59 -16.84 9.20
CA GLY A 38 2.04 -16.96 9.33
C GLY A 38 2.74 -17.12 7.98
N PHE A 39 2.18 -17.93 7.08
CA PHE A 39 2.73 -18.11 5.73
C PHE A 39 2.65 -16.81 4.91
N ALA A 40 1.52 -16.11 4.92
CA ALA A 40 1.33 -14.86 4.19
C ALA A 40 2.29 -13.77 4.69
N ASN A 41 2.46 -13.64 6.02
CA ASN A 41 3.40 -12.68 6.60
C ASN A 41 4.86 -13.01 6.24
N ASN A 42 5.25 -14.28 6.33
CA ASN A 42 6.61 -14.71 5.98
C ASN A 42 6.90 -14.52 4.49
N LEU A 43 5.92 -14.77 3.63
CA LEU A 43 6.05 -14.52 2.19
C LEU A 43 6.18 -13.03 1.89
N GLY A 44 5.35 -12.19 2.54
CA GLY A 44 5.44 -10.74 2.42
C GLY A 44 6.82 -10.24 2.85
N ALA A 45 7.33 -10.69 3.98
CA ALA A 45 8.68 -10.36 4.45
C ALA A 45 9.76 -10.85 3.46
N ALA A 46 9.67 -12.08 2.97
CA ALA A 46 10.62 -12.61 1.99
C ALA A 46 10.65 -11.80 0.69
N VAL A 47 9.51 -11.28 0.24
CA VAL A 47 9.44 -10.38 -0.92
C VAL A 47 10.08 -9.03 -0.62
N LEU A 48 9.72 -8.41 0.51
CA LEU A 48 10.23 -7.08 0.90
C LEU A 48 11.72 -7.09 1.24
N ASP A 49 12.23 -8.22 1.75
CA ASP A 49 13.65 -8.40 2.08
C ASP A 49 14.47 -9.03 0.96
N SER A 50 13.88 -9.22 -0.24
CA SER A 50 14.59 -9.77 -1.39
C SER A 50 15.62 -8.78 -1.96
N GLU A 51 16.83 -9.27 -2.21
CA GLU A 51 17.90 -8.55 -2.92
C GLU A 51 17.80 -8.73 -4.45
N ASP A 52 16.88 -9.57 -4.93
CA ASP A 52 16.71 -9.88 -6.35
C ASP A 52 15.35 -9.37 -6.89
N PRO A 53 15.29 -8.11 -7.37
CA PRO A 53 14.09 -7.57 -7.99
C PRO A 53 13.59 -8.35 -9.21
N ALA A 54 14.48 -9.06 -9.91
CA ALA A 54 14.09 -9.84 -11.09
C ALA A 54 13.26 -11.06 -10.68
N THR A 55 13.70 -11.83 -9.68
CA THR A 55 12.92 -12.94 -9.12
C THR A 55 11.57 -12.46 -8.60
N VAL A 56 11.53 -11.33 -7.89
CA VAL A 56 10.27 -10.75 -7.39
C VAL A 56 9.36 -10.33 -8.56
N ARG A 57 9.88 -9.64 -9.57
CA ARG A 57 9.13 -9.25 -10.77
C ARG A 57 8.49 -10.45 -11.47
N ASP A 58 9.25 -11.53 -11.63
CA ASP A 58 8.82 -12.71 -12.39
C ASP A 58 7.90 -13.62 -11.56
N GLY A 59 8.05 -13.64 -10.24
CA GLY A 59 7.24 -14.45 -9.34
C GLY A 59 5.91 -13.80 -8.91
N LEU A 60 5.87 -12.49 -8.69
CA LEU A 60 4.67 -11.80 -8.19
C LEU A 60 3.41 -11.98 -9.06
N PRO A 61 3.47 -12.07 -10.40
CA PRO A 61 2.28 -12.29 -11.21
C PRO A 61 1.47 -13.53 -10.82
N ALA A 62 2.11 -14.61 -10.36
CA ALA A 62 1.41 -15.79 -9.86
C ALA A 62 0.55 -15.48 -8.62
N TYR A 63 1.06 -14.62 -7.72
CA TYR A 63 0.32 -14.21 -6.53
C TYR A 63 -0.82 -13.23 -6.86
N LEU A 64 -0.67 -12.39 -7.88
CA LEU A 64 -1.77 -11.56 -8.38
C LEU A 64 -2.93 -12.43 -8.85
N LEU A 65 -2.65 -13.50 -9.63
CA LEU A 65 -3.67 -14.44 -10.08
C LEU A 65 -4.31 -15.23 -8.93
N LEU A 66 -3.52 -15.62 -7.94
CA LEU A 66 -4.03 -16.27 -6.74
C LEU A 66 -4.99 -15.36 -5.97
N LEU A 67 -4.61 -14.11 -5.71
CA LEU A 67 -5.47 -13.13 -5.05
C LEU A 67 -6.75 -12.88 -5.85
N ASP A 68 -6.67 -12.80 -7.18
CA ASP A 68 -7.84 -12.68 -8.05
C ASP A 68 -8.81 -13.84 -7.88
N SER A 69 -8.28 -15.06 -7.83
CA SER A 69 -9.09 -16.27 -7.58
C SER A 69 -9.77 -16.22 -6.21
N LEU A 70 -9.04 -15.78 -5.18
CA LEU A 70 -9.59 -15.67 -3.82
C LEU A 70 -10.68 -14.58 -3.75
N VAL A 71 -10.46 -13.42 -4.36
CA VAL A 71 -11.45 -12.34 -4.45
C VAL A 71 -12.69 -12.82 -5.20
N ALA A 72 -12.52 -13.51 -6.34
CA ALA A 72 -13.64 -14.02 -7.14
C ALA A 72 -14.48 -15.09 -6.42
N ALA A 73 -13.86 -15.83 -5.48
CA ALA A 73 -14.55 -16.86 -4.70
C ALA A 73 -15.39 -16.28 -3.54
N GLN A 74 -15.27 -14.98 -3.24
CA GLN A 74 -15.97 -14.35 -2.13
C GLN A 74 -17.40 -13.94 -2.49
N LYS A 75 -18.26 -13.86 -1.47
CA LYS A 75 -19.61 -13.32 -1.67
C LYS A 75 -19.54 -11.80 -1.84
N PRO A 76 -20.09 -11.23 -2.93
CA PRO A 76 -20.13 -9.79 -3.11
C PRO A 76 -20.82 -9.09 -1.93
N GLY A 77 -20.26 -7.97 -1.49
CA GLY A 77 -20.84 -7.14 -0.42
C GLY A 77 -20.61 -7.64 1.00
N ASP A 78 -19.87 -8.73 1.20
CA ASP A 78 -19.53 -9.22 2.54
C ASP A 78 -18.40 -8.35 3.15
N PRO A 79 -18.65 -7.65 4.29
CA PRO A 79 -17.64 -6.81 4.93
C PRO A 79 -16.34 -7.54 5.33
N THR A 80 -16.40 -8.86 5.55
CA THR A 80 -15.22 -9.66 5.89
C THR A 80 -14.19 -9.71 4.76
N ASN A 81 -14.59 -9.35 3.54
CA ASN A 81 -13.74 -9.33 2.35
C ASN A 81 -12.82 -8.10 2.27
N ALA A 82 -13.07 -7.04 3.04
CA ALA A 82 -12.31 -5.79 2.94
C ALA A 82 -10.80 -5.98 3.11
N GLY A 83 -10.37 -6.87 4.02
CA GLY A 83 -8.95 -7.17 4.23
C GLY A 83 -8.27 -7.80 3.02
N LEU A 84 -8.93 -8.77 2.37
CA LEU A 84 -8.39 -9.41 1.16
C LEU A 84 -8.34 -8.43 -0.03
N LEU A 85 -9.38 -7.60 -0.18
CA LEU A 85 -9.41 -6.56 -1.22
C LEU A 85 -8.28 -5.54 -1.03
N ARG A 86 -8.01 -5.11 0.22
CA ARG A 86 -6.86 -4.23 0.53
C ARG A 86 -5.54 -4.90 0.20
N ALA A 87 -5.34 -6.17 0.55
CA ALA A 87 -4.12 -6.91 0.21
C ALA A 87 -3.92 -7.02 -1.31
N ALA A 88 -4.99 -7.35 -2.04
CA ALA A 88 -4.97 -7.40 -3.49
C ALA A 88 -4.70 -6.03 -4.14
N ALA A 89 -5.26 -4.95 -3.57
CA ALA A 89 -4.99 -3.58 -4.01
C ALA A 89 -3.51 -3.21 -3.83
N LYS A 90 -2.96 -3.42 -2.63
CA LYS A 90 -1.54 -3.15 -2.33
C LYS A 90 -0.61 -3.89 -3.29
N LEU A 91 -0.84 -5.19 -3.54
CA LEU A 91 0.03 -5.97 -4.40
C LEU A 91 -0.05 -5.53 -5.88
N ASN A 92 -1.27 -5.25 -6.39
CA ASN A 92 -1.43 -4.72 -7.75
C ASN A 92 -0.78 -3.35 -7.89
N ALA A 93 -0.91 -2.44 -6.90
CA ALA A 93 -0.29 -1.12 -6.90
C ALA A 93 1.25 -1.23 -6.88
N ALA A 94 1.81 -2.08 -6.00
CA ALA A 94 3.25 -2.30 -5.91
C ALA A 94 3.82 -2.86 -7.22
N TYR A 95 3.15 -3.82 -7.85
CA TYR A 95 3.60 -4.36 -9.13
C TYR A 95 3.49 -3.33 -10.26
N ALA A 96 2.39 -2.58 -10.33
CA ALA A 96 2.20 -1.52 -11.33
C ALA A 96 3.27 -0.43 -11.23
N GLY A 97 3.63 -0.01 -10.01
CA GLY A 97 4.59 1.08 -9.79
C GLY A 97 6.06 0.69 -10.00
N ASN A 98 6.40 -0.61 -9.85
CA ASN A 98 7.81 -1.02 -9.81
C ASN A 98 8.23 -1.98 -10.91
N PHE A 99 7.30 -2.73 -11.53
CA PHE A 99 7.66 -3.87 -12.38
C PHE A 99 7.04 -3.87 -13.78
N THR A 100 6.34 -2.82 -14.16
CA THR A 100 5.78 -2.69 -15.52
C THR A 100 6.73 -2.04 -16.51
N GLY A 101 7.83 -1.41 -16.03
CA GLY A 101 8.78 -0.70 -16.89
C GLY A 101 8.07 0.33 -17.76
N ASP A 102 8.38 0.32 -19.06
CA ASP A 102 7.81 1.23 -20.05
C ASP A 102 6.47 0.73 -20.63
N ASP A 103 5.94 -0.42 -20.16
CA ASP A 103 4.62 -0.91 -20.57
C ASP A 103 3.50 -0.11 -19.90
N ARG A 104 3.23 1.04 -20.48
CA ARG A 104 2.22 1.99 -20.01
C ARG A 104 0.83 1.37 -19.94
N VAL A 105 0.43 0.56 -20.92
CA VAL A 105 -0.89 -0.08 -20.97
C VAL A 105 -1.06 -1.05 -19.79
N ARG A 106 -0.02 -1.82 -19.50
CA ARG A 106 -0.02 -2.74 -18.36
C ARG A 106 -0.03 -1.98 -17.03
N SER A 107 0.77 -0.91 -16.90
CA SER A 107 0.78 -0.03 -15.74
C SER A 107 -0.61 0.54 -15.45
N GLN A 108 -1.26 1.16 -16.44
CA GLN A 108 -2.61 1.71 -16.32
C GLN A 108 -3.64 0.66 -15.92
N ARG A 109 -3.58 -0.54 -16.52
CA ARG A 109 -4.51 -1.64 -16.20
C ARG A 109 -4.38 -2.09 -14.74
N LEU A 110 -3.16 -2.30 -14.26
CA LEU A 110 -2.90 -2.80 -12.91
C LEU A 110 -3.14 -1.72 -11.85
N ALA A 111 -2.71 -0.49 -12.10
CA ALA A 111 -3.00 0.65 -11.21
C ALA A 111 -4.50 0.92 -11.11
N GLY A 112 -5.23 0.88 -12.24
CA GLY A 112 -6.69 1.00 -12.24
C GLY A 112 -7.38 -0.15 -11.50
N LYS A 113 -6.84 -1.38 -11.60
CA LYS A 113 -7.34 -2.51 -10.82
C LYS A 113 -7.08 -2.31 -9.32
N ALA A 114 -5.89 -1.87 -8.93
CA ALA A 114 -5.54 -1.58 -7.55
C ALA A 114 -6.49 -0.56 -6.95
N PHE A 115 -6.75 0.55 -7.64
CA PHE A 115 -7.67 1.57 -7.18
C PHE A 115 -9.11 1.05 -7.04
N ARG A 116 -9.63 0.27 -8.00
CA ARG A 116 -10.96 -0.34 -7.87
C ARG A 116 -11.08 -1.26 -6.66
N LEU A 117 -10.07 -2.11 -6.41
CA LEU A 117 -10.05 -3.02 -5.25
C LEU A 117 -9.99 -2.24 -3.92
N ALA A 118 -9.17 -1.19 -3.84
CA ALA A 118 -9.10 -0.32 -2.66
C ALA A 118 -10.43 0.40 -2.42
N ARG A 119 -11.06 0.92 -3.47
CA ARG A 119 -12.38 1.54 -3.41
C ARG A 119 -13.46 0.56 -2.94
N GLU A 120 -13.48 -0.66 -3.46
CA GLU A 120 -14.41 -1.70 -3.03
C GLU A 120 -14.20 -2.05 -1.56
N ALA A 121 -12.94 -2.22 -1.12
CA ALA A 121 -12.62 -2.43 0.29
C ALA A 121 -13.15 -1.31 1.18
N THR A 122 -12.96 -0.06 0.77
CA THR A 122 -13.50 1.12 1.47
C THR A 122 -15.01 1.08 1.53
N CYS A 123 -15.70 0.76 0.43
CA CYS A 123 -17.16 0.69 0.40
C CYS A 123 -17.73 -0.42 1.30
N LEU A 124 -16.96 -1.46 1.59
CA LEU A 124 -17.36 -2.52 2.52
C LEU A 124 -17.12 -2.14 4.00
N SER A 125 -16.07 -1.38 4.30
CA SER A 125 -15.66 -1.09 5.68
C SER A 125 -16.05 0.32 6.15
N ASP A 126 -16.16 1.29 5.24
CA ASP A 126 -16.39 2.70 5.53
C ASP A 126 -17.41 3.31 4.56
N ARG A 127 -18.68 3.20 4.92
CA ARG A 127 -19.77 3.73 4.10
C ARG A 127 -19.77 5.25 3.94
N PRO A 128 -19.48 6.07 4.99
CA PRO A 128 -19.38 7.52 4.85
C PRO A 128 -18.34 7.94 3.82
N LEU A 129 -17.12 7.38 3.90
CA LEU A 129 -16.06 7.68 2.95
C LEU A 129 -16.41 7.20 1.54
N CYS A 130 -16.96 5.97 1.41
CA CYS A 130 -17.41 5.44 0.12
C CYS A 130 -18.40 6.36 -0.59
N ALA A 131 -19.35 6.94 0.15
CA ALA A 131 -20.41 7.78 -0.43
C ALA A 131 -19.90 9.07 -1.07
N VAL A 132 -18.70 9.53 -0.71
CA VAL A 132 -18.11 10.80 -1.19
C VAL A 132 -16.94 10.62 -2.15
N ILE A 133 -16.51 9.40 -2.45
CA ILE A 133 -15.36 9.15 -3.35
C ILE A 133 -15.55 9.86 -4.71
N ASP A 134 -16.74 9.79 -5.29
CA ASP A 134 -17.09 10.42 -6.57
C ASP A 134 -17.61 11.86 -6.41
N GLY A 135 -17.67 12.38 -5.18
CA GLY A 135 -18.14 13.73 -4.88
C GLY A 135 -17.09 14.80 -5.14
N ASP A 136 -17.45 16.05 -4.80
CA ASP A 136 -16.54 17.19 -4.87
C ASP A 136 -15.42 17.08 -3.80
N PRO A 137 -14.25 17.70 -4.05
CA PRO A 137 -13.10 17.59 -3.14
C PRO A 137 -13.38 18.15 -1.73
N ASP A 138 -14.17 19.20 -1.59
CA ASP A 138 -14.46 19.82 -0.29
C ASP A 138 -15.38 18.94 0.55
N GLY A 139 -16.40 18.32 -0.08
CA GLY A 139 -17.27 17.33 0.54
C GLY A 139 -16.49 16.11 1.02
N PHE A 140 -15.60 15.64 0.16
CA PHE A 140 -14.70 14.52 0.47
C PHE A 140 -13.79 14.85 1.66
N ALA A 141 -13.12 16.00 1.64
CA ALA A 141 -12.22 16.42 2.72
C ALA A 141 -12.91 16.54 4.08
N ARG A 142 -14.18 16.98 4.11
CA ARG A 142 -14.97 17.05 5.36
C ARG A 142 -15.21 15.67 5.98
N VAL A 143 -15.48 14.65 5.17
CA VAL A 143 -15.66 13.28 5.67
C VAL A 143 -14.32 12.71 6.14
N VAL A 144 -13.27 12.84 5.33
CA VAL A 144 -11.91 12.39 5.68
C VAL A 144 -11.41 13.00 7.01
N ALA A 145 -11.73 14.27 7.27
CA ALA A 145 -11.30 14.96 8.50
C ALA A 145 -11.82 14.28 9.79
N THR A 146 -12.93 13.54 9.72
CA THR A 146 -13.54 12.83 10.85
C THR A 146 -13.25 11.33 10.87
N ASP A 147 -12.68 10.79 9.79
CA ASP A 147 -12.33 9.38 9.69
C ASP A 147 -11.17 9.01 10.61
N THR A 148 -11.16 7.78 11.10
CA THR A 148 -10.15 7.26 12.05
C THR A 148 -9.47 5.97 11.59
N ASP A 149 -9.86 5.40 10.44
CA ASP A 149 -9.23 4.19 9.88
C ASP A 149 -8.05 4.57 8.98
N ALA A 150 -6.88 4.80 9.59
CA ALA A 150 -5.66 5.17 8.90
C ALA A 150 -5.24 4.13 7.83
N GLU A 151 -5.40 2.83 8.11
CA GLU A 151 -5.05 1.77 7.16
C GLU A 151 -5.95 1.80 5.92
N ASN A 152 -7.27 1.95 6.09
CA ASN A 152 -8.20 2.04 4.96
C ASN A 152 -7.92 3.27 4.10
N MET A 153 -7.74 4.43 4.74
CA MET A 153 -7.40 5.67 4.05
C MET A 153 -6.05 5.58 3.32
N TYR A 154 -5.04 4.97 3.94
CA TYR A 154 -3.73 4.81 3.32
C TYR A 154 -3.78 3.90 2.07
N VAL A 155 -4.46 2.75 2.16
CA VAL A 155 -4.60 1.83 1.02
C VAL A 155 -5.38 2.49 -0.13
N LEU A 156 -6.46 3.23 0.19
CA LEU A 156 -7.19 3.99 -0.82
C LEU A 156 -6.30 5.06 -1.46
N ALA A 157 -5.61 5.87 -0.65
CA ALA A 157 -4.77 6.95 -1.13
C ALA A 157 -3.60 6.48 -1.98
N SER A 158 -2.85 5.46 -1.54
CA SER A 158 -1.69 4.93 -2.25
C SER A 158 -2.07 4.27 -3.58
N SER A 159 -3.19 3.51 -3.59
CA SER A 159 -3.71 2.90 -4.82
C SER A 159 -4.24 3.97 -5.80
N TRP A 160 -4.88 5.01 -5.28
CA TRP A 160 -5.37 6.13 -6.10
C TRP A 160 -4.22 6.96 -6.65
N ALA A 161 -3.20 7.28 -5.83
CA ALA A 161 -1.98 7.95 -6.29
C ALA A 161 -1.31 7.19 -7.44
N GLY A 162 -1.17 5.87 -7.33
CA GLY A 162 -0.64 5.03 -8.41
C GLY A 162 -1.50 5.06 -9.68
N TYR A 163 -2.82 5.10 -9.53
CA TYR A 163 -3.75 5.28 -10.65
C TYR A 163 -3.56 6.63 -11.34
N LEU A 164 -3.48 7.73 -10.55
CA LEU A 164 -3.24 9.07 -11.09
C LEU A 164 -1.89 9.15 -11.82
N GLN A 165 -0.84 8.58 -11.24
CA GLN A 165 0.49 8.54 -11.86
C GLN A 165 0.47 7.81 -13.20
N ALA A 166 -0.18 6.64 -13.28
CA ALA A 166 -0.29 5.86 -14.51
C ALA A 166 -1.14 6.56 -15.59
N ASN A 167 -2.01 7.50 -15.19
CA ASN A 167 -2.91 8.27 -16.05
C ASN A 167 -2.62 9.78 -15.99
N ALA A 168 -1.35 10.18 -15.84
CA ALA A 168 -0.96 11.57 -15.65
C ALA A 168 -1.32 12.52 -16.81
N GLU A 169 -1.67 12.00 -17.98
CA GLU A 169 -2.16 12.76 -19.13
C GLU A 169 -3.69 12.93 -19.15
N ASP A 170 -4.41 12.23 -18.27
CA ASP A 170 -5.86 12.36 -18.12
C ASP A 170 -6.20 13.45 -17.10
N TRP A 171 -6.63 14.61 -17.59
CA TRP A 171 -7.02 15.74 -16.74
C TRP A 171 -8.18 15.41 -15.79
N GLY A 172 -9.08 14.50 -16.20
CA GLY A 172 -10.16 14.02 -15.35
C GLY A 172 -9.64 13.26 -14.15
N ALA A 173 -8.64 12.37 -14.36
CA ALA A 173 -8.00 11.67 -13.27
C ALA A 173 -7.24 12.64 -12.35
N ILE A 174 -6.43 13.54 -12.91
CA ILE A 174 -5.61 14.49 -12.14
C ILE A 174 -6.44 15.45 -11.28
N ALA A 175 -7.69 15.72 -11.62
CA ALA A 175 -8.60 16.52 -10.81
C ALA A 175 -8.85 15.94 -9.40
N ASP A 176 -8.58 14.65 -9.18
CA ASP A 176 -8.72 13.98 -7.89
C ASP A 176 -7.48 14.07 -6.97
N LEU A 177 -6.39 14.71 -7.43
CA LEU A 177 -5.19 14.93 -6.58
C LEU A 177 -5.50 15.51 -5.19
N PRO A 178 -6.42 16.51 -5.04
CA PRO A 178 -6.77 17.03 -3.72
C PRO A 178 -7.37 16.01 -2.77
N LYS A 179 -8.12 15.03 -3.30
CA LYS A 179 -8.71 13.95 -2.49
C LYS A 179 -7.65 13.00 -1.96
N VAL A 180 -6.69 12.60 -2.83
CA VAL A 180 -5.55 11.77 -2.42
C VAL A 180 -4.73 12.49 -1.36
N GLN A 181 -4.49 13.79 -1.54
CA GLN A 181 -3.78 14.60 -0.57
C GLN A 181 -4.49 14.66 0.79
N ALA A 182 -5.81 14.90 0.81
CA ALA A 182 -6.60 14.94 2.04
C ALA A 182 -6.53 13.61 2.83
N LEU A 183 -6.61 12.46 2.13
CA LEU A 183 -6.44 11.14 2.76
C LEU A 183 -5.07 11.01 3.42
N LEU A 184 -3.99 11.33 2.70
CA LEU A 184 -2.63 11.18 3.22
C LEU A 184 -2.35 12.15 4.38
N GLU A 185 -2.83 13.40 4.31
CA GLU A 185 -2.74 14.37 5.39
C GLU A 185 -3.46 13.87 6.65
N ARG A 186 -4.62 13.21 6.48
CA ARG A 186 -5.34 12.60 7.60
C ARG A 186 -4.60 11.38 8.17
N VAL A 187 -4.07 10.51 7.32
CA VAL A 187 -3.25 9.36 7.76
C VAL A 187 -2.10 9.81 8.65
N VAL A 188 -1.30 10.79 8.21
CA VAL A 188 -0.15 11.25 8.99
C VAL A 188 -0.54 12.03 10.25
N ALA A 189 -1.74 12.57 10.29
CA ALA A 189 -2.28 13.21 11.50
C ALA A 189 -2.72 12.17 12.54
N LEU A 190 -3.20 10.99 12.12
CA LEU A 190 -3.62 9.90 13.00
C LEU A 190 -2.43 9.03 13.44
N ASP A 191 -1.59 8.66 12.50
CA ASP A 191 -0.44 7.80 12.69
C ASP A 191 0.72 8.26 11.80
N PRO A 192 1.61 9.12 12.32
CA PRO A 192 2.74 9.64 11.57
C PRO A 192 3.74 8.58 11.09
N GLU A 193 3.77 7.42 11.74
CA GLU A 193 4.71 6.33 11.43
C GLU A 193 4.05 5.20 10.63
N HIS A 194 2.79 5.38 10.23
CA HIS A 194 2.03 4.38 9.46
C HIS A 194 2.83 3.89 8.26
N ASP A 195 2.92 2.55 8.13
CA ASP A 195 3.70 1.89 7.07
C ASP A 195 5.13 2.43 6.93
N GLY A 196 5.81 2.67 8.08
CA GLY A 196 7.18 3.20 8.10
C GLY A 196 7.30 4.64 7.58
N GLY A 197 6.24 5.43 7.66
CA GLY A 197 6.21 6.82 7.22
C GLY A 197 6.02 7.00 5.72
N GLN A 198 5.57 5.97 4.99
CA GLN A 198 5.37 6.05 3.54
C GLN A 198 4.37 7.14 3.11
N ALA A 199 3.35 7.43 3.94
CA ALA A 199 2.41 8.51 3.65
C ALA A 199 3.11 9.88 3.51
N TRP A 200 4.18 10.12 4.28
CA TRP A 200 5.01 11.31 4.13
C TRP A 200 5.75 11.36 2.81
N THR A 201 6.22 10.20 2.31
CA THR A 201 6.87 10.12 0.99
C THR A 201 5.88 10.52 -0.13
N TYR A 202 4.64 10.03 -0.08
CA TYR A 202 3.58 10.45 -1.02
C TYR A 202 3.28 11.95 -0.92
N LEU A 203 3.16 12.50 0.29
CA LEU A 203 2.96 13.95 0.49
C LEU A 203 4.14 14.76 -0.04
N GLY A 204 5.36 14.26 0.12
CA GLY A 204 6.56 14.84 -0.48
C GLY A 204 6.43 14.99 -1.99
N VAL A 205 6.05 13.91 -2.67
CA VAL A 205 5.83 13.92 -4.13
C VAL A 205 4.70 14.87 -4.50
N LEU A 206 3.52 14.74 -3.90
CA LEU A 206 2.33 15.53 -4.26
C LEU A 206 2.57 17.05 -4.13
N ASN A 207 3.24 17.47 -3.06
CA ASN A 207 3.54 18.87 -2.82
C ASN A 207 4.64 19.40 -3.76
N SER A 208 5.48 18.52 -4.33
CA SER A 208 6.58 18.85 -5.23
C SER A 208 6.25 18.61 -6.72
N LEU A 209 4.98 18.33 -7.10
CA LEU A 209 4.60 18.13 -8.50
C LEU A 209 4.59 19.44 -9.30
N ARG A 210 4.46 20.59 -8.66
CA ARG A 210 4.30 21.90 -9.28
C ARG A 210 5.05 22.97 -8.50
N PRO A 211 5.58 23.99 -9.18
CA PRO A 211 6.15 25.16 -8.50
C PRO A 211 5.06 25.97 -7.76
N GLU A 212 5.49 26.74 -6.78
CA GLU A 212 4.59 27.56 -5.95
C GLU A 212 3.72 28.51 -6.78
N ALA A 213 4.29 29.07 -7.84
CA ALA A 213 3.60 30.00 -8.73
C ALA A 213 2.30 29.46 -9.38
N ILE A 214 2.17 28.13 -9.44
CA ILE A 214 0.97 27.44 -9.97
C ILE A 214 0.34 26.51 -8.93
N GLY A 215 0.43 26.88 -7.65
CA GLY A 215 -0.26 26.21 -6.56
C GLY A 215 0.42 24.97 -6.00
N GLY A 216 1.69 24.72 -6.30
CA GLY A 216 2.52 23.75 -5.60
C GLY A 216 2.88 24.20 -4.20
N ARG A 217 3.38 23.29 -3.39
CA ARG A 217 3.85 23.57 -2.02
C ARG A 217 5.22 22.92 -1.78
N PRO A 218 6.26 23.28 -2.57
CA PRO A 218 7.55 22.56 -2.55
C PRO A 218 8.19 22.53 -1.17
N GLU A 219 8.07 23.59 -0.38
CA GLU A 219 8.60 23.59 0.98
C GLU A 219 7.91 22.58 1.91
N ALA A 220 6.58 22.40 1.79
CA ALA A 220 5.86 21.33 2.48
C ALA A 220 6.29 19.95 1.95
N GLY A 221 6.60 19.86 0.65
CA GLY A 221 7.16 18.66 0.04
C GLY A 221 8.52 18.28 0.63
N ARG A 222 9.43 19.25 0.77
CA ARG A 222 10.73 19.09 1.43
C ARG A 222 10.58 18.53 2.84
N GLN A 223 9.75 19.18 3.65
CA GLN A 223 9.51 18.78 5.04
C GLN A 223 8.94 17.36 5.13
N ALA A 224 8.03 16.99 4.22
CA ALA A 224 7.46 15.67 4.16
C ALA A 224 8.51 14.59 3.82
N PHE A 225 9.38 14.83 2.82
CA PHE A 225 10.47 13.91 2.52
C PHE A 225 11.45 13.78 3.69
N GLU A 226 11.85 14.88 4.32
CA GLU A 226 12.74 14.87 5.50
C GLU A 226 12.11 14.09 6.65
N ARG A 227 10.80 14.20 6.85
CA ARG A 227 10.06 13.43 7.86
C ARG A 227 10.07 11.95 7.55
N ALA A 228 9.79 11.53 6.30
CA ALA A 228 9.84 10.12 5.88
C ALA A 228 11.24 9.52 6.10
N ILE A 229 12.29 10.27 5.74
CA ILE A 229 13.67 9.85 5.94
C ILE A 229 14.00 9.71 7.43
N ALA A 230 13.57 10.68 8.26
CA ALA A 230 13.81 10.64 9.71
C ALA A 230 13.13 9.45 10.39
N ILE A 231 11.86 9.15 10.06
CA ILE A 231 11.12 8.00 10.60
C ILE A 231 11.86 6.69 10.34
N SER A 232 12.41 6.52 9.15
CA SER A 232 13.19 5.32 8.80
C SER A 232 14.62 5.31 9.35
N GLY A 233 15.04 6.36 10.06
CA GLY A 233 16.44 6.54 10.47
C GLY A 233 17.40 6.62 9.27
N GLY A 234 16.95 7.20 8.14
CA GLY A 234 17.71 7.32 6.90
C GLY A 234 17.77 6.06 6.04
N ARG A 235 17.12 4.96 6.47
CA ARG A 235 17.18 3.65 5.77
C ARG A 235 16.20 3.52 4.59
N ASN A 236 15.21 4.41 4.46
CA ASN A 236 14.33 4.43 3.31
C ASN A 236 14.99 5.18 2.15
N LEU A 237 15.75 4.44 1.33
CA LEU A 237 16.48 5.00 0.19
C LEU A 237 15.51 5.47 -0.91
N TYR A 238 14.32 4.86 -0.99
CA TYR A 238 13.31 5.26 -1.96
C TYR A 238 12.80 6.69 -1.69
N ALA A 239 12.57 7.05 -0.41
CA ALA A 239 12.19 8.42 -0.05
C ALA A 239 13.25 9.43 -0.43
N LYS A 240 14.56 9.11 -0.24
CA LYS A 240 15.67 9.98 -0.68
C LYS A 240 15.70 10.13 -2.20
N THR A 241 15.50 9.04 -2.94
CA THR A 241 15.48 9.06 -4.41
C THR A 241 14.35 9.94 -4.94
N LEU A 242 13.13 9.82 -4.37
CA LEU A 242 12.01 10.67 -4.76
C LEU A 242 12.20 12.14 -4.35
N TYR A 243 12.88 12.38 -3.24
CA TYR A 243 13.25 13.75 -2.82
C TYR A 243 14.16 14.41 -3.87
N ALA A 244 15.17 13.70 -4.36
CA ALA A 244 16.02 14.18 -5.45
C ALA A 244 15.22 14.42 -6.74
N GLU A 245 14.37 13.45 -7.11
CA GLU A 245 13.65 13.46 -8.38
C GLU A 245 12.57 14.55 -8.45
N TYR A 246 11.77 14.68 -7.39
CA TYR A 246 10.62 15.60 -7.42
C TYR A 246 10.94 16.98 -6.87
N TYR A 247 11.60 17.07 -5.71
CA TYR A 247 11.86 18.36 -5.10
C TYR A 247 13.12 19.02 -5.65
N ALA A 248 14.28 18.33 -5.63
CA ALA A 248 15.53 18.96 -6.04
C ALA A 248 15.50 19.38 -7.51
N ARG A 249 14.92 18.56 -8.40
CA ARG A 249 14.70 18.94 -9.80
C ARG A 249 13.72 20.11 -9.93
N LEU A 250 12.61 20.09 -9.23
CA LEU A 250 11.64 21.20 -9.24
C LEU A 250 12.28 22.53 -8.83
N MET A 251 13.16 22.49 -7.82
CA MET A 251 13.85 23.66 -7.28
C MET A 251 15.13 24.02 -8.08
N PHE A 252 15.46 23.23 -9.10
CA PHE A 252 16.69 23.34 -9.88
C PHE A 252 17.97 23.31 -9.00
N ASP A 253 17.91 22.49 -7.91
CA ASP A 253 19.00 22.31 -6.94
C ASP A 253 19.82 21.07 -7.28
N GLN A 254 20.76 21.21 -8.21
CA GLN A 254 21.65 20.14 -8.64
C GLN A 254 22.48 19.57 -7.47
N ALA A 255 22.96 20.43 -6.58
CA ALA A 255 23.81 20.00 -5.46
C ALA A 255 23.05 19.07 -4.50
N LEU A 256 21.80 19.40 -4.19
CA LEU A 256 20.91 18.53 -3.39
C LEU A 256 20.59 17.23 -4.14
N HIS A 257 20.25 17.32 -5.44
CA HIS A 257 19.93 16.17 -6.28
C HIS A 257 21.06 15.15 -6.29
N ASP A 258 22.26 15.58 -6.66
CA ASP A 258 23.40 14.68 -6.81
C ASP A 258 23.83 14.10 -5.45
N ARG A 259 23.88 14.93 -4.40
CA ARG A 259 24.20 14.46 -3.03
C ARG A 259 23.23 13.37 -2.55
N LEU A 260 21.92 13.55 -2.71
CA LEU A 260 20.92 12.56 -2.28
C LEU A 260 21.06 11.24 -3.04
N LEU A 261 21.31 11.31 -4.34
CA LEU A 261 21.45 10.13 -5.19
C LEU A 261 22.78 9.38 -4.92
N ASP A 262 23.86 10.10 -4.70
CA ASP A 262 25.15 9.51 -4.30
C ASP A 262 25.03 8.80 -2.94
N GLU A 263 24.35 9.43 -1.96
CA GLU A 263 24.05 8.78 -0.67
C GLU A 263 23.24 7.47 -0.87
N VAL A 264 22.24 7.47 -1.76
CA VAL A 264 21.43 6.28 -2.06
C VAL A 264 22.27 5.17 -2.67
N ILE A 265 23.13 5.51 -3.65
CA ILE A 265 23.96 4.53 -4.36
C ILE A 265 25.02 3.91 -3.42
N ALA A 266 25.58 4.72 -2.52
CA ALA A 266 26.62 4.28 -1.59
C ALA A 266 26.09 3.50 -0.38
N ALA A 267 24.79 3.60 -0.07
CA ALA A 267 24.20 2.97 1.11
C ALA A 267 24.08 1.45 0.95
N ASP A 268 24.10 0.72 2.08
CA ASP A 268 23.67 -0.68 2.10
C ASP A 268 22.12 -0.72 1.89
N PRO A 269 21.62 -1.40 0.86
CA PRO A 269 20.18 -1.51 0.63
C PRO A 269 19.48 -2.41 1.65
N LYS A 270 20.21 -3.22 2.40
CA LYS A 270 19.66 -4.19 3.35
C LYS A 270 19.06 -3.50 4.56
N ALA A 271 17.74 -3.53 4.64
CA ALA A 271 17.00 -3.07 5.79
C ALA A 271 15.68 -3.85 5.91
N PRO A 272 15.29 -4.32 7.11
CA PRO A 272 14.07 -5.11 7.26
C PRO A 272 12.85 -4.41 6.65
N GLY A 273 12.14 -5.11 5.77
CA GLY A 273 10.98 -4.60 5.05
C GLY A 273 11.26 -3.55 3.96
N LEU A 274 12.53 -3.21 3.69
CA LEU A 274 12.92 -2.17 2.73
C LEU A 274 13.94 -2.65 1.68
N THR A 275 14.53 -3.84 1.82
CA THR A 275 15.64 -4.28 0.97
C THR A 275 15.27 -4.24 -0.51
N LEU A 276 14.12 -4.76 -0.90
CA LEU A 276 13.65 -4.73 -2.28
C LEU A 276 13.48 -3.30 -2.81
N THR A 277 12.77 -2.46 -2.07
CA THR A 277 12.52 -1.07 -2.48
C THR A 277 13.80 -0.25 -2.51
N ASN A 278 14.74 -0.51 -1.60
CA ASN A 278 16.05 0.14 -1.58
C ASN A 278 16.92 -0.29 -2.78
N THR A 279 16.88 -1.57 -3.15
CA THR A 279 17.58 -2.07 -4.35
C THR A 279 17.03 -1.40 -5.62
N LEU A 280 15.71 -1.32 -5.75
CA LEU A 280 15.05 -0.60 -6.85
C LEU A 280 15.36 0.91 -6.82
N ALA A 281 15.45 1.50 -5.64
CA ALA A 281 15.81 2.91 -5.47
C ALA A 281 17.23 3.19 -5.95
N GLN A 282 18.20 2.31 -5.69
CA GLN A 282 19.56 2.44 -6.19
C GLN A 282 19.64 2.39 -7.72
N ASP A 283 18.86 1.50 -8.35
CA ASP A 283 18.78 1.43 -9.83
C ASP A 283 18.16 2.71 -10.42
N ARG A 284 17.11 3.23 -9.77
CA ARG A 284 16.50 4.51 -10.15
C ARG A 284 17.46 5.69 -9.95
N ALA A 285 18.19 5.71 -8.84
CA ALA A 285 19.16 6.75 -8.54
C ALA A 285 20.27 6.86 -9.60
N ARG A 286 20.82 5.72 -10.07
CA ARG A 286 21.81 5.72 -11.17
C ARG A 286 21.24 6.33 -12.45
N LYS A 287 20.00 6.01 -12.82
CA LYS A 287 19.32 6.59 -14.00
C LYS A 287 19.06 8.09 -13.82
N LEU A 288 18.70 8.51 -12.60
CA LEU A 288 18.47 9.93 -12.31
C LEU A 288 19.74 10.76 -12.37
N LEU A 289 20.88 10.26 -11.87
CA LEU A 289 22.18 10.93 -12.02
C LEU A 289 22.57 11.07 -13.51
N GLU A 290 22.37 10.02 -14.29
CA GLU A 290 22.67 10.08 -15.73
C GLU A 290 21.80 11.11 -16.43
N SER A 291 20.47 11.08 -16.22
CA SER A 291 19.57 12.08 -16.82
C SER A 291 19.69 13.47 -16.22
N GLY A 292 20.27 13.60 -15.03
CA GLY A 292 20.56 14.88 -14.39
C GLY A 292 21.56 15.74 -15.17
N LYS A 293 22.50 15.10 -15.88
CA LYS A 293 23.50 15.79 -16.71
C LYS A 293 22.88 16.62 -17.84
N ASP A 294 21.71 16.21 -18.33
CA ASP A 294 20.98 16.91 -19.38
C ASP A 294 19.87 17.81 -18.82
N TYR A 295 19.54 17.65 -17.53
CA TYR A 295 18.46 18.37 -16.87
C TYR A 295 18.91 19.70 -16.28
N PHE A 296 20.10 19.75 -15.66
CA PHE A 296 20.66 20.90 -15.01
C PHE A 296 21.71 21.60 -15.90
#